data_bdca7ce6c02bb646683a9257b2234dc4
#
_entry.id   bdca7ce6c02bb646683a9257b2234dc4
#
_cell.length_a   1.000
_cell.length_b   1.000
_cell.length_c   1.000
_cell.angle_alpha   90.00
_cell.angle_beta   90.00
_cell.angle_gamma   90.00
#
_symmetry.space_group_name_H-M   'P 1'
#
loop_
_entity.id
_entity.type
_entity.pdbx_description
1 polymer ?
#
loop_
_entity_poly.entity_id
_entity_poly.type
_entity_poly.pdbx_seq_one_letter_code
_entity_poly.pdbx_strand_id
1 'polypeptide(L)'
;MVSRLYPSTRHLWEQINELITALEVTRGRPRRVVELMTLYVVGLILLERGQTAVRIATILPGRAHDALNRLLRVLPWSPHRLILGLIRWVQRRGERGYLVLDDVVVEKPFAKLLAWAGWTYSNSQKRTVFGFHIVLCFWCTKTLRIPVGFRLWRPKRHGMAAYRTKLELGQALIANVLRAGLAFEYLTFDSWYNARWFTNWLHQQRILWVSTLKGNARVTYHGPHPAGRCVGALPSPPPYIG
;
A
#
# COMPACT_ATOMS: atom_id res chain seq x y z
N MET A 1 20.24 -2.33 -25.72
CA MET A 1 20.41 -2.03 -24.29
C MET A 1 20.42 -3.29 -23.42
N VAL A 2 19.39 -4.14 -23.53
CA VAL A 2 19.23 -5.38 -22.74
C VAL A 2 20.40 -6.36 -22.92
N SER A 3 21.05 -6.41 -24.09
CA SER A 3 22.18 -7.30 -24.38
C SER A 3 23.43 -7.05 -23.55
N ARG A 4 23.53 -5.89 -22.89
CA ARG A 4 24.68 -5.53 -22.03
C ARG A 4 24.44 -5.79 -20.53
N LEU A 5 23.28 -6.30 -20.16
CA LEU A 5 22.95 -6.62 -18.79
C LEU A 5 23.46 -8.03 -18.43
N TYR A 6 23.85 -8.24 -17.16
CA TYR A 6 24.11 -9.57 -16.64
C TYR A 6 22.86 -10.46 -16.78
N PRO A 7 22.99 -11.78 -16.93
CA PRO A 7 21.85 -12.67 -17.15
C PRO A 7 20.73 -12.52 -16.10
N SER A 8 21.06 -12.42 -14.82
CA SER A 8 20.12 -12.22 -13.73
C SER A 8 19.37 -10.88 -13.84
N THR A 9 20.08 -9.82 -14.20
CA THR A 9 19.49 -8.48 -14.39
C THR A 9 18.61 -8.45 -15.65
N ARG A 10 18.97 -9.23 -16.69
CA ARG A 10 18.15 -9.36 -17.91
C ARG A 10 16.81 -10.01 -17.59
N HIS A 11 16.81 -11.11 -16.85
CA HIS A 11 15.57 -11.76 -16.44
C HIS A 11 14.66 -10.85 -15.63
N LEU A 12 15.21 -10.14 -14.65
CA LEU A 12 14.47 -9.14 -13.89
C LEU A 12 13.91 -8.02 -14.80
N TRP A 13 14.69 -7.55 -15.77
CA TRP A 13 14.26 -6.57 -16.74
C TRP A 13 13.05 -7.05 -17.55
N GLU A 14 13.10 -8.27 -18.07
CA GLU A 14 12.02 -8.86 -18.86
C GLU A 14 10.74 -8.97 -18.05
N GLN A 15 10.81 -9.48 -16.80
CA GLN A 15 9.67 -9.56 -15.89
C GLN A 15 9.06 -8.19 -15.57
N ILE A 16 9.88 -7.19 -15.28
CA ILE A 16 9.40 -5.83 -14.97
C ILE A 16 8.82 -5.18 -16.23
N ASN A 17 9.43 -5.36 -17.39
CA ASN A 17 8.92 -4.81 -18.65
C ASN A 17 7.56 -5.41 -19.01
N GLU A 18 7.39 -6.71 -18.84
CA GLU A 18 6.12 -7.41 -19.01
C GLU A 18 5.07 -6.89 -18.03
N LEU A 19 5.41 -6.74 -16.75
CA LEU A 19 4.51 -6.20 -15.74
C LEU A 19 4.07 -4.76 -16.07
N ILE A 20 5.00 -3.86 -16.43
CA ILE A 20 4.70 -2.47 -16.81
C ILE A 20 3.75 -2.43 -18.01
N THR A 21 3.96 -3.31 -18.98
CA THR A 21 3.11 -3.43 -20.15
C THR A 21 1.71 -3.95 -19.77
N ALA A 22 1.65 -5.00 -18.94
CA ALA A 22 0.41 -5.59 -18.45
C ALA A 22 -0.43 -4.62 -17.58
N LEU A 23 0.24 -3.70 -16.88
CA LEU A 23 -0.43 -2.65 -16.07
C LEU A 23 -0.95 -1.48 -16.92
N GLU A 24 -0.64 -1.43 -18.20
CA GLU A 24 -1.02 -0.36 -19.13
C GLU A 24 -0.61 1.07 -18.67
N VAL A 25 0.36 1.16 -17.78
CA VAL A 25 0.79 2.46 -17.20
C VAL A 25 1.39 3.38 -18.26
N THR A 26 1.99 2.77 -19.28
CA THR A 26 2.65 3.45 -20.40
C THR A 26 1.82 3.39 -21.69
N ARG A 27 0.54 3.02 -21.62
CA ARG A 27 -0.33 2.91 -22.80
C ARG A 27 -0.33 4.20 -23.61
N GLY A 28 -0.09 4.08 -24.92
CA GLY A 28 0.00 5.22 -25.84
C GLY A 28 1.32 6.01 -25.75
N ARG A 29 2.31 5.51 -25.02
CA ARG A 29 3.63 6.13 -24.94
C ARG A 29 4.64 5.44 -25.85
N PRO A 30 5.65 6.18 -26.37
CA PRO A 30 6.73 5.58 -27.14
C PRO A 30 7.45 4.48 -26.37
N ARG A 31 7.92 3.44 -27.08
CA ARG A 31 8.70 2.32 -26.51
C ARG A 31 9.85 2.79 -25.59
N ARG A 32 10.51 3.89 -25.96
CA ARG A 32 11.56 4.49 -25.12
C ARG A 32 11.11 4.85 -23.71
N VAL A 33 9.87 5.28 -23.54
CA VAL A 33 9.30 5.62 -22.21
C VAL A 33 9.09 4.35 -21.39
N VAL A 34 8.62 3.26 -22.02
CA VAL A 34 8.48 1.94 -21.37
C VAL A 34 9.85 1.45 -20.89
N GLU A 35 10.87 1.50 -21.76
CA GLU A 35 12.23 1.09 -21.43
C GLU A 35 12.84 1.92 -20.29
N LEU A 36 12.64 3.24 -20.28
CA LEU A 36 13.10 4.10 -19.17
C LEU A 36 12.39 3.81 -17.86
N MET A 37 11.10 3.51 -17.91
CA MET A 37 10.33 3.14 -16.74
C MET A 37 10.78 1.79 -16.17
N THR A 38 11.00 0.81 -17.05
CA THR A 38 11.56 -0.49 -16.67
C THR A 38 12.94 -0.31 -16.03
N LEU A 39 13.82 0.50 -16.63
CA LEU A 39 15.13 0.84 -16.08
C LEU A 39 15.02 1.44 -14.66
N TYR A 40 14.11 2.38 -14.50
CA TYR A 40 13.89 3.03 -13.21
C TYR A 40 13.44 2.03 -12.14
N VAL A 41 12.44 1.19 -12.43
CA VAL A 41 11.91 0.20 -11.51
C VAL A 41 12.94 -0.87 -11.17
N VAL A 42 13.66 -1.40 -12.17
CA VAL A 42 14.76 -2.36 -11.96
C VAL A 42 15.85 -1.72 -11.07
N GLY A 43 16.20 -0.46 -11.34
CA GLY A 43 17.18 0.26 -10.53
C GLY A 43 16.74 0.45 -9.08
N LEU A 44 15.45 0.72 -8.83
CA LEU A 44 14.90 0.78 -7.47
C LEU A 44 15.00 -0.56 -6.74
N ILE A 45 14.81 -1.68 -7.44
CA ILE A 45 14.90 -3.02 -6.87
C ILE A 45 16.34 -3.39 -6.55
N LEU A 46 17.29 -3.07 -7.44
CA LEU A 46 18.70 -3.42 -7.28
C LEU A 46 19.44 -2.56 -6.26
N LEU A 47 18.93 -1.36 -5.96
CA LEU A 47 19.53 -0.45 -4.98
C LEU A 47 18.83 -0.58 -3.63
N GLU A 48 19.49 -1.17 -2.65
CA GLU A 48 18.95 -1.27 -1.28
C GLU A 48 18.80 0.10 -0.60
N ARG A 49 19.72 1.02 -0.87
CA ARG A 49 19.75 2.37 -0.29
C ARG A 49 20.19 3.42 -1.32
N GLY A 50 19.79 4.67 -1.08
CA GLY A 50 20.17 5.81 -1.93
C GLY A 50 19.65 5.69 -3.37
N GLN A 51 18.40 5.33 -3.51
CA GLN A 51 17.67 5.13 -4.77
C GLN A 51 17.46 6.44 -5.52
N THR A 52 18.54 6.97 -6.10
CA THR A 52 18.53 8.19 -6.90
C THR A 52 18.72 7.88 -8.39
N ALA A 53 18.22 8.76 -9.27
CA ALA A 53 18.40 8.61 -10.72
C ALA A 53 19.87 8.52 -11.13
N VAL A 54 20.75 9.22 -10.43
CA VAL A 54 22.21 9.17 -10.66
C VAL A 54 22.74 7.77 -10.36
N ARG A 55 22.47 7.21 -9.17
CA ARG A 55 22.94 5.87 -8.80
C ARG A 55 22.33 4.77 -9.68
N ILE A 56 21.06 4.91 -10.05
CA ILE A 56 20.41 3.98 -11.00
C ILE A 56 21.17 4.00 -12.34
N ALA A 57 21.49 5.17 -12.87
CA ALA A 57 22.22 5.31 -14.13
C ALA A 57 23.66 4.76 -14.04
N THR A 58 24.27 4.75 -12.84
CA THR A 58 25.60 4.19 -12.62
C THR A 58 25.62 2.66 -12.68
N ILE A 59 24.62 2.01 -12.05
CA ILE A 59 24.53 0.54 -11.98
C ILE A 59 23.92 -0.10 -13.23
N LEU A 60 23.10 0.65 -13.97
CA LEU A 60 22.41 0.18 -15.17
C LEU A 60 22.89 0.99 -16.39
N PRO A 61 23.85 0.45 -17.17
CA PRO A 61 24.43 1.16 -18.31
C PRO A 61 23.39 1.42 -19.42
N GLY A 62 23.52 2.53 -20.12
CA GLY A 62 22.77 2.80 -21.34
C GLY A 62 21.90 4.05 -21.36
N ARG A 63 21.72 4.77 -20.25
CA ARG A 63 21.02 6.06 -20.22
C ARG A 63 21.63 7.00 -19.18
N ALA A 64 21.70 8.27 -19.53
CA ALA A 64 22.10 9.32 -18.60
C ALA A 64 21.01 9.52 -17.53
N HIS A 65 21.41 9.88 -16.31
CA HIS A 65 20.51 10.20 -15.19
C HIS A 65 19.47 11.27 -15.54
N ASP A 66 19.82 12.20 -16.46
CA ASP A 66 18.90 13.23 -16.94
C ASP A 66 17.67 12.67 -17.66
N ALA A 67 17.81 11.55 -18.39
CA ALA A 67 16.68 10.89 -19.01
C ALA A 67 15.71 10.33 -17.97
N LEU A 68 16.22 9.79 -16.86
CA LEU A 68 15.39 9.33 -15.74
C LEU A 68 14.73 10.51 -15.00
N ASN A 69 15.45 11.57 -14.74
CA ASN A 69 14.89 12.78 -14.12
C ASN A 69 13.80 13.41 -14.99
N ARG A 70 14.02 13.46 -16.31
CA ARG A 70 13.00 13.94 -17.28
C ARG A 70 11.78 13.04 -17.29
N LEU A 71 11.96 11.71 -17.27
CA LEU A 71 10.87 10.75 -17.16
C LEU A 71 9.98 11.06 -15.96
N LEU A 72 10.59 11.24 -14.78
CA LEU A 72 9.85 11.50 -13.54
C LEU A 72 9.11 12.85 -13.53
N ARG A 73 9.61 13.85 -14.27
CA ARG A 73 8.96 15.17 -14.38
C ARG A 73 7.84 15.21 -15.41
N VAL A 74 8.06 14.57 -16.56
CA VAL A 74 7.19 14.74 -17.75
C VAL A 74 6.15 13.65 -17.85
N LEU A 75 6.39 12.47 -17.29
CA LEU A 75 5.40 11.42 -17.30
C LEU A 75 4.25 11.84 -16.37
N PRO A 76 3.03 11.99 -16.88
CA PRO A 76 1.87 12.26 -16.04
C PRO A 76 1.55 10.98 -15.25
N TRP A 77 2.30 10.81 -14.16
CA TRP A 77 2.06 9.73 -13.23
C TRP A 77 0.66 9.89 -12.62
N SER A 78 -0.23 8.99 -12.97
CA SER A 78 -1.50 8.89 -12.29
C SER A 78 -1.45 7.69 -11.33
N PRO A 79 -1.27 7.93 -10.03
CA PRO A 79 -1.34 6.85 -9.03
C PRO A 79 -2.64 6.06 -9.14
N HIS A 80 -3.72 6.73 -9.52
CA HIS A 80 -5.02 6.09 -9.74
C HIS A 80 -4.97 5.07 -10.90
N ARG A 81 -4.34 5.43 -12.04
CA ARG A 81 -4.20 4.50 -13.18
C ARG A 81 -3.33 3.30 -12.82
N LEU A 82 -2.24 3.53 -12.07
CA LEU A 82 -1.39 2.44 -11.59
C LEU A 82 -2.19 1.47 -10.70
N ILE A 83 -2.92 1.98 -9.73
CA ILE A 83 -3.75 1.16 -8.84
C ILE A 83 -4.83 0.40 -9.61
N LEU A 84 -5.51 1.03 -10.56
CA LEU A 84 -6.49 0.34 -11.42
C LEU A 84 -5.81 -0.74 -12.28
N GLY A 85 -4.61 -0.49 -12.80
CA GLY A 85 -3.82 -1.49 -13.52
C GLY A 85 -3.49 -2.70 -12.64
N LEU A 86 -3.05 -2.47 -11.41
CA LEU A 86 -2.78 -3.52 -10.42
C LEU A 86 -4.04 -4.32 -10.08
N ILE A 87 -5.18 -3.66 -9.84
CA ILE A 87 -6.46 -4.33 -9.59
C ILE A 87 -6.85 -5.22 -10.77
N ARG A 88 -6.79 -4.71 -12.01
CA ARG A 88 -7.08 -5.51 -13.22
C ARG A 88 -6.12 -6.68 -13.38
N TRP A 89 -4.86 -6.47 -13.07
CA TRP A 89 -3.85 -7.54 -13.11
C TRP A 89 -4.18 -8.65 -12.12
N VAL A 90 -4.56 -8.31 -10.88
CA VAL A 90 -5.02 -9.26 -9.86
C VAL A 90 -6.29 -10.00 -10.34
N GLN A 91 -7.28 -9.28 -10.85
CA GLN A 91 -8.53 -9.87 -11.34
C GLN A 91 -8.30 -10.92 -12.46
N ARG A 92 -7.36 -10.63 -13.39
CA ARG A 92 -7.01 -11.58 -14.46
C ARG A 92 -6.37 -12.88 -13.96
N ARG A 93 -5.76 -12.88 -12.79
CA ARG A 93 -5.18 -14.08 -12.19
C ARG A 93 -6.23 -15.05 -11.65
N GLY A 94 -7.42 -14.56 -11.33
CA GLY A 94 -8.50 -15.39 -10.77
C GLY A 94 -8.22 -15.99 -9.40
N GLU A 95 -7.15 -15.56 -8.74
CA GLU A 95 -6.77 -16.04 -7.42
C GLU A 95 -7.71 -15.47 -6.35
N ARG A 96 -7.97 -16.26 -5.30
CA ARG A 96 -8.64 -15.78 -4.10
C ARG A 96 -7.63 -15.16 -3.15
N GLY A 97 -7.96 -14.02 -2.61
CA GLY A 97 -7.10 -13.29 -1.68
C GLY A 97 -7.90 -12.59 -0.61
N TYR A 98 -7.21 -11.91 0.28
CA TYR A 98 -7.79 -11.11 1.34
C TYR A 98 -7.22 -9.68 1.32
N LEU A 99 -7.96 -8.74 1.92
CA LEU A 99 -7.50 -7.37 2.05
C LEU A 99 -6.78 -7.16 3.39
N VAL A 100 -5.77 -6.32 3.36
CA VAL A 100 -5.06 -5.82 4.54
C VAL A 100 -5.14 -4.31 4.53
N LEU A 101 -5.70 -3.71 5.57
CA LEU A 101 -5.71 -2.27 5.79
C LEU A 101 -4.71 -1.94 6.90
N ASP A 102 -3.73 -1.10 6.58
CA ASP A 102 -2.68 -0.70 7.51
C ASP A 102 -2.20 0.72 7.21
N ASP A 103 -1.37 1.29 8.07
CA ASP A 103 -0.73 2.57 7.83
C ASP A 103 0.78 2.52 8.09
N VAL A 104 1.51 3.29 7.32
CA VAL A 104 2.97 3.38 7.40
C VAL A 104 3.42 4.84 7.46
N VAL A 105 4.47 5.09 8.24
CA VAL A 105 5.17 6.36 8.28
C VAL A 105 6.46 6.24 7.47
N VAL A 106 6.58 7.06 6.43
CA VAL A 106 7.78 7.15 5.59
C VAL A 106 8.54 8.43 5.95
N GLU A 107 9.62 8.27 6.69
CA GLU A 107 10.46 9.39 7.09
C GLU A 107 11.14 10.05 5.88
N LYS A 108 11.04 11.39 5.80
CA LYS A 108 11.62 12.21 4.75
C LYS A 108 12.11 13.54 5.35
N PRO A 109 13.23 13.54 6.09
CA PRO A 109 13.67 14.70 6.87
C PRO A 109 13.95 15.96 6.02
N PHE A 110 14.31 15.77 4.74
CA PHE A 110 14.60 16.86 3.82
C PHE A 110 13.41 17.30 2.95
N ALA A 111 12.22 16.69 3.13
CA ALA A 111 11.06 16.98 2.30
C ALA A 111 10.23 18.19 2.78
N LYS A 112 10.86 19.20 3.37
CA LYS A 112 10.20 20.35 4.03
C LYS A 112 9.28 21.17 3.09
N LEU A 113 9.53 21.14 1.78
CA LEU A 113 8.73 21.83 0.77
C LEU A 113 7.58 20.99 0.20
N LEU A 114 7.47 19.72 0.57
CA LEU A 114 6.41 18.86 0.05
C LEU A 114 5.12 19.08 0.85
N ALA A 115 4.05 19.46 0.15
CA ALA A 115 2.77 19.88 0.72
C ALA A 115 2.12 18.85 1.67
N TRP A 116 2.40 17.56 1.48
CA TRP A 116 1.81 16.45 2.27
C TRP A 116 2.76 15.90 3.33
N ALA A 117 4.02 16.37 3.39
CA ALA A 117 4.95 16.01 4.45
C ALA A 117 4.63 16.81 5.73
N GLY A 118 4.87 16.18 6.88
CA GLY A 118 4.65 16.81 8.18
C GLY A 118 5.20 15.97 9.31
N TRP A 119 5.16 16.56 10.51
CA TRP A 119 5.54 15.85 11.73
C TRP A 119 4.46 14.82 12.09
N THR A 120 4.88 13.58 12.29
CA THR A 120 4.01 12.47 12.68
C THR A 120 4.75 11.49 13.57
N TYR A 121 4.04 10.81 14.47
CA TYR A 121 4.65 9.80 15.31
C TYR A 121 4.80 8.49 14.55
N SER A 122 6.01 7.92 14.57
CA SER A 122 6.33 6.61 14.00
C SER A 122 6.32 5.54 15.08
N ASN A 123 5.37 4.63 15.02
CA ASN A 123 5.29 3.50 15.96
C ASN A 123 6.50 2.55 15.85
N SER A 124 7.03 2.36 14.65
CA SER A 124 8.20 1.51 14.42
C SER A 124 9.49 2.10 14.98
N GLN A 125 9.64 3.43 14.90
CA GLN A 125 10.82 4.15 15.39
C GLN A 125 10.65 4.69 16.81
N LYS A 126 9.44 4.60 17.40
CA LYS A 126 9.10 5.12 18.75
C LYS A 126 9.45 6.60 18.94
N ARG A 127 9.39 7.40 17.88
CA ARG A 127 9.69 8.84 17.90
C ARG A 127 8.86 9.62 16.88
N THR A 128 8.78 10.92 17.06
CA THR A 128 8.22 11.83 16.07
C THR A 128 9.22 12.05 14.94
N VAL A 129 8.78 11.88 13.72
CA VAL A 129 9.57 12.04 12.49
C VAL A 129 8.90 12.99 11.52
N PHE A 130 9.69 13.62 10.65
CA PHE A 130 9.15 14.41 9.54
C PHE A 130 9.04 13.54 8.29
N GLY A 131 7.84 13.47 7.71
CA GLY A 131 7.63 12.61 6.54
C GLY A 131 6.18 12.50 6.12
N PHE A 132 5.86 11.38 5.48
CA PHE A 132 4.51 11.06 5.03
C PHE A 132 3.89 9.99 5.91
N HIS A 133 2.62 10.14 6.23
CA HIS A 133 1.81 9.11 6.83
C HIS A 133 0.85 8.60 5.77
N ILE A 134 0.92 7.32 5.46
CA ILE A 134 0.21 6.70 4.34
C ILE A 134 -0.69 5.60 4.87
N VAL A 135 -1.99 5.69 4.60
CA VAL A 135 -2.95 4.60 4.80
C VAL A 135 -2.94 3.75 3.53
N LEU A 136 -2.76 2.46 3.67
CA LEU A 136 -2.56 1.49 2.59
C LEU A 136 -3.62 0.40 2.64
N CYS A 137 -4.07 -0.03 1.47
CA CYS A 137 -4.86 -1.24 1.31
C CYS A 137 -4.12 -2.18 0.36
N PHE A 138 -3.84 -3.39 0.83
CA PHE A 138 -3.22 -4.45 0.04
C PHE A 138 -4.24 -5.56 -0.23
N TRP A 139 -4.13 -6.16 -1.40
CA TRP A 139 -4.69 -7.47 -1.68
C TRP A 139 -3.57 -8.50 -1.56
N CYS A 140 -3.81 -9.54 -0.77
CA CYS A 140 -2.79 -10.52 -0.37
C CYS A 140 -3.23 -11.94 -0.65
N THR A 141 -2.27 -12.78 -1.02
CA THR A 141 -2.35 -14.24 -1.00
C THR A 141 -1.19 -14.79 -0.15
N LYS A 142 -0.96 -16.10 -0.15
CA LYS A 142 0.20 -16.70 0.51
C LYS A 142 1.53 -16.16 -0.04
N THR A 143 1.58 -15.84 -1.34
CA THR A 143 2.82 -15.47 -2.05
C THR A 143 2.86 -14.02 -2.52
N LEU A 144 1.71 -13.36 -2.68
CA LEU A 144 1.61 -12.02 -3.25
C LEU A 144 1.07 -11.01 -2.25
N ARG A 145 1.59 -9.79 -2.33
CA ARG A 145 1.10 -8.62 -1.60
C ARG A 145 1.06 -7.43 -2.56
N ILE A 146 -0.12 -7.13 -3.05
CA ILE A 146 -0.34 -6.14 -4.11
C ILE A 146 -1.04 -4.92 -3.53
N PRO A 147 -0.46 -3.71 -3.62
CA PRO A 147 -1.15 -2.51 -3.17
C PRO A 147 -2.32 -2.20 -4.11
N VAL A 148 -3.52 -2.17 -3.57
CA VAL A 148 -4.77 -1.87 -4.31
C VAL A 148 -5.34 -0.50 -3.96
N GLY A 149 -4.67 0.24 -3.08
CA GLY A 149 -5.02 1.61 -2.76
C GLY A 149 -4.10 2.24 -1.73
N PHE A 150 -3.98 3.56 -1.79
CA PHE A 150 -3.32 4.34 -0.74
C PHE A 150 -3.94 5.73 -0.61
N ARG A 151 -3.77 6.33 0.56
CA ARG A 151 -4.14 7.72 0.87
C ARG A 151 -3.08 8.34 1.77
N LEU A 152 -2.75 9.60 1.50
CA LEU A 152 -1.90 10.38 2.39
C LEU A 152 -2.78 10.95 3.52
N TRP A 153 -2.34 10.76 4.75
CA TRP A 153 -2.96 11.34 5.93
C TRP A 153 -2.09 12.45 6.52
N ARG A 154 -2.73 13.46 7.09
CA ARG A 154 -2.08 14.52 7.86
C ARG A 154 -2.83 14.75 9.17
N PRO A 155 -2.14 15.10 10.27
CA PRO A 155 -2.79 15.55 11.48
C PRO A 155 -3.70 16.75 11.22
N LYS A 156 -4.80 16.83 11.96
CA LYS A 156 -5.70 18.00 11.91
C LYS A 156 -4.93 19.25 12.30
N ARG A 157 -4.94 20.27 11.45
CA ARG A 157 -4.41 21.61 11.74
C ARG A 157 -5.54 22.61 11.73
N HIS A 158 -5.38 23.71 12.49
CA HIS A 158 -6.34 24.80 12.49
C HIS A 158 -6.52 25.34 11.05
N GLY A 159 -7.77 25.60 10.63
CA GLY A 159 -8.07 26.10 9.29
C GLY A 159 -8.15 25.07 8.16
N MET A 160 -8.00 23.77 8.41
CA MET A 160 -8.20 22.73 7.39
C MET A 160 -9.70 22.49 7.15
N ALA A 161 -10.20 22.92 5.97
CA ALA A 161 -11.59 22.75 5.58
C ALA A 161 -12.01 21.28 5.35
N ALA A 162 -11.08 20.40 4.96
CA ALA A 162 -11.36 19.00 4.59
C ALA A 162 -10.41 18.02 5.31
N TYR A 163 -10.52 17.93 6.64
CA TYR A 163 -9.83 16.92 7.41
C TYR A 163 -10.53 15.57 7.31
N ARG A 164 -9.76 14.49 7.13
CA ARG A 164 -10.23 13.11 7.22
C ARG A 164 -9.38 12.33 8.19
N THR A 165 -10.04 11.53 9.01
CA THR A 165 -9.38 10.56 9.88
C THR A 165 -8.78 9.41 9.07
N LYS A 166 -7.83 8.66 9.62
CA LYS A 166 -7.30 7.46 8.97
C LYS A 166 -8.40 6.41 8.71
N LEU A 167 -9.36 6.30 9.62
CA LEU A 167 -10.53 5.42 9.48
C LEU A 167 -11.39 5.78 8.26
N GLU A 168 -11.70 7.06 8.07
CA GLU A 168 -12.45 7.54 6.89
C GLU A 168 -11.65 7.33 5.60
N LEU A 169 -10.31 7.47 5.65
CA LEU A 169 -9.45 7.17 4.51
C LEU A 169 -9.43 5.67 4.22
N GLY A 170 -9.38 4.82 5.25
CA GLY A 170 -9.48 3.37 5.13
C GLY A 170 -10.82 2.94 4.54
N GLN A 171 -11.93 3.50 5.03
CA GLN A 171 -13.26 3.28 4.47
C GLN A 171 -13.33 3.63 2.98
N ALA A 172 -12.78 4.79 2.59
CA ALA A 172 -12.75 5.22 1.20
C ALA A 172 -11.91 4.30 0.31
N LEU A 173 -10.80 3.75 0.84
CA LEU A 173 -9.98 2.76 0.12
C LEU A 173 -10.75 1.48 -0.15
N ILE A 174 -11.41 0.93 0.87
CA ILE A 174 -12.20 -0.30 0.73
C ILE A 174 -13.38 -0.08 -0.21
N ALA A 175 -14.08 1.06 -0.10
CA ALA A 175 -15.16 1.42 -1.02
C ALA A 175 -14.68 1.54 -2.48
N ASN A 176 -13.43 1.99 -2.72
CA ASN A 176 -12.83 1.99 -4.06
C ASN A 176 -12.56 0.57 -4.57
N VAL A 177 -12.09 -0.32 -3.71
CA VAL A 177 -11.85 -1.74 -4.05
C VAL A 177 -13.17 -2.43 -4.44
N LEU A 178 -14.23 -2.19 -3.66
CA LEU A 178 -15.58 -2.72 -3.96
C LEU A 178 -16.09 -2.19 -5.30
N ARG A 179 -15.99 -0.88 -5.54
CA ARG A 179 -16.41 -0.26 -6.83
C ARG A 179 -15.63 -0.78 -8.02
N ALA A 180 -14.37 -1.14 -7.83
CA ALA A 180 -13.54 -1.75 -8.87
C ALA A 180 -13.87 -3.23 -9.11
N GLY A 181 -14.76 -3.83 -8.32
CA GLY A 181 -15.17 -5.23 -8.45
C GLY A 181 -14.08 -6.23 -8.11
N LEU A 182 -13.08 -5.85 -7.30
CA LEU A 182 -12.02 -6.77 -6.89
C LEU A 182 -12.56 -7.76 -5.84
N ALA A 183 -12.50 -9.05 -6.16
CA ALA A 183 -12.92 -10.11 -5.25
C ALA A 183 -11.90 -10.35 -4.15
N PHE A 184 -12.38 -10.51 -2.91
CA PHE A 184 -11.60 -10.90 -1.75
C PHE A 184 -12.47 -11.67 -0.75
N GLU A 185 -11.85 -12.47 0.12
CA GLU A 185 -12.55 -13.33 1.09
C GLU A 185 -12.89 -12.57 2.36
N TYR A 186 -11.94 -11.83 2.91
CA TYR A 186 -12.09 -11.03 4.13
C TYR A 186 -11.14 -9.85 4.15
N LEU A 187 -11.37 -8.93 5.10
CA LEU A 187 -10.51 -7.79 5.39
C LEU A 187 -9.82 -8.01 6.74
N THR A 188 -8.52 -7.77 6.82
CA THR A 188 -7.81 -7.73 8.11
C THR A 188 -7.23 -6.33 8.37
N PHE A 189 -7.23 -5.93 9.64
CA PHE A 189 -6.69 -4.64 10.11
C PHE A 189 -6.30 -4.73 11.59
N ASP A 190 -5.47 -3.81 12.03
CA ASP A 190 -5.04 -3.76 13.43
C ASP A 190 -6.11 -3.18 14.37
N SER A 191 -5.89 -3.27 15.67
CA SER A 191 -6.80 -2.78 16.72
C SER A 191 -7.08 -1.28 16.64
N TRP A 192 -6.21 -0.51 15.96
CA TRP A 192 -6.38 0.93 15.80
C TRP A 192 -7.57 1.27 14.91
N TYR A 193 -7.83 0.44 13.88
CA TYR A 193 -8.97 0.58 12.97
C TYR A 193 -10.26 -0.03 13.54
N ASN A 194 -10.21 -0.70 14.70
CA ASN A 194 -11.37 -1.36 15.31
C ASN A 194 -12.26 -0.34 16.05
N ALA A 195 -12.98 0.48 15.29
CA ALA A 195 -13.97 1.41 15.78
C ALA A 195 -15.38 0.92 15.42
N ARG A 196 -16.32 1.02 16.36
CA ARG A 196 -17.71 0.51 16.23
C ARG A 196 -18.39 0.96 14.92
N TRP A 197 -18.26 2.22 14.54
CA TRP A 197 -18.90 2.73 13.31
C TRP A 197 -18.28 2.09 12.06
N PHE A 198 -16.97 1.85 12.06
CA PHE A 198 -16.24 1.26 10.93
C PHE A 198 -16.59 -0.22 10.77
N THR A 199 -16.61 -0.98 11.86
CA THR A 199 -17.00 -2.40 11.85
C THR A 199 -18.47 -2.58 11.51
N ASN A 200 -19.38 -1.70 11.99
CA ASN A 200 -20.78 -1.69 11.58
C ASN A 200 -20.92 -1.41 10.07
N TRP A 201 -20.17 -0.47 9.53
CA TRP A 201 -20.16 -0.23 8.09
C TRP A 201 -19.68 -1.44 7.30
N LEU A 202 -18.60 -2.11 7.73
CA LEU A 202 -18.13 -3.34 7.10
C LEU A 202 -19.22 -4.42 7.09
N HIS A 203 -19.93 -4.57 8.20
CA HIS A 203 -21.05 -5.51 8.32
C HIS A 203 -22.20 -5.16 7.35
N GLN A 204 -22.56 -3.89 7.23
CA GLN A 204 -23.56 -3.42 6.25
C GLN A 204 -23.14 -3.71 4.80
N GLN A 205 -21.83 -3.64 4.50
CA GLN A 205 -21.28 -4.04 3.20
C GLN A 205 -21.14 -5.57 3.03
N ARG A 206 -21.53 -6.38 4.02
CA ARG A 206 -21.36 -7.84 4.05
C ARG A 206 -19.90 -8.29 3.90
N ILE A 207 -18.97 -7.49 4.41
CA ILE A 207 -17.55 -7.81 4.42
C ILE A 207 -17.21 -8.57 5.69
N LEU A 208 -16.68 -9.79 5.52
CA LEU A 208 -16.05 -10.52 6.62
C LEU A 208 -14.77 -9.82 7.02
N TRP A 209 -14.49 -9.71 8.30
CA TRP A 209 -13.27 -9.05 8.77
C TRP A 209 -12.67 -9.74 9.98
N VAL A 210 -11.35 -9.58 10.12
CA VAL A 210 -10.56 -10.08 11.24
C VAL A 210 -9.72 -8.92 11.76
N SER A 211 -9.73 -8.72 13.08
CA SER A 211 -8.94 -7.66 13.73
C SER A 211 -8.52 -8.10 15.12
N THR A 212 -7.41 -7.57 15.59
CA THR A 212 -7.05 -7.63 17.00
C THR A 212 -7.94 -6.67 17.80
N LEU A 213 -8.22 -7.01 19.05
CA LEU A 213 -8.92 -6.14 19.97
C LEU A 213 -7.93 -5.49 20.94
N LYS A 214 -8.20 -4.25 21.33
CA LYS A 214 -7.46 -3.60 22.42
C LYS A 214 -7.77 -4.33 23.74
N GLY A 215 -6.79 -4.45 24.64
CA GLY A 215 -6.98 -5.13 25.91
C GLY A 215 -8.10 -4.55 26.80
N ASN A 216 -8.47 -3.28 26.59
CA ASN A 216 -9.58 -2.61 27.27
C ASN A 216 -10.91 -2.61 26.45
N ALA A 217 -10.97 -3.34 25.35
CA ALA A 217 -12.20 -3.43 24.55
C ALA A 217 -13.27 -4.22 25.32
N ARG A 218 -14.49 -3.68 25.33
CA ARG A 218 -15.66 -4.40 25.83
C ARG A 218 -16.27 -5.19 24.68
N VAL A 219 -16.49 -6.49 24.89
CA VAL A 219 -17.15 -7.38 23.94
C VAL A 219 -18.46 -7.89 24.53
N THR A 220 -19.51 -7.94 23.70
CA THR A 220 -20.75 -8.60 24.06
C THR A 220 -20.70 -10.02 23.52
N TYR A 221 -20.90 -10.98 24.40
CA TYR A 221 -20.94 -12.39 24.07
C TYR A 221 -22.38 -12.87 24.11
N HIS A 222 -22.88 -13.41 23.00
CA HIS A 222 -24.21 -14.01 22.91
C HIS A 222 -24.16 -15.48 23.34
N GLY A 223 -23.91 -15.74 24.61
CA GLY A 223 -23.84 -17.07 25.21
C GLY A 223 -24.24 -17.03 26.68
N PRO A 224 -24.17 -18.16 27.43
CA PRO A 224 -24.60 -18.26 28.82
C PRO A 224 -23.75 -17.43 29.81
N HIS A 225 -22.76 -16.66 29.35
CA HIS A 225 -21.94 -15.79 30.21
C HIS A 225 -22.42 -14.34 30.20
N PRO A 226 -22.28 -13.60 31.32
CA PRO A 226 -22.76 -12.23 31.43
C PRO A 226 -22.07 -11.30 30.42
N ALA A 227 -22.87 -10.47 29.78
CA ALA A 227 -22.40 -9.43 28.83
C ALA A 227 -21.39 -8.46 29.51
N GLY A 228 -20.35 -8.06 28.78
CA GLY A 228 -19.49 -6.93 29.16
C GLY A 228 -18.14 -7.26 29.78
N ARG A 229 -17.53 -8.40 29.49
CA ARG A 229 -16.13 -8.67 29.89
C ARG A 229 -15.13 -7.92 29.02
N CYS A 230 -14.07 -7.41 29.64
CA CYS A 230 -12.89 -6.94 28.90
C CYS A 230 -12.16 -8.13 28.25
N VAL A 231 -11.55 -7.92 27.08
CA VAL A 231 -10.83 -8.98 26.35
C VAL A 231 -9.74 -9.64 27.19
N GLY A 232 -9.07 -8.90 28.05
CA GLY A 232 -8.07 -9.46 28.99
C GLY A 232 -8.61 -10.41 30.06
N ALA A 233 -9.95 -10.52 30.20
CA ALA A 233 -10.61 -11.45 31.14
C ALA A 233 -11.15 -12.72 30.45
N LEU A 234 -10.95 -12.88 29.15
CA LEU A 234 -11.30 -14.11 28.43
C LEU A 234 -10.24 -15.19 28.71
N PRO A 235 -10.65 -16.44 29.00
CA PRO A 235 -9.69 -17.53 29.14
C PRO A 235 -8.92 -17.69 27.83
N SER A 236 -7.64 -18.02 27.94
CA SER A 236 -6.82 -18.36 26.76
C SER A 236 -7.52 -19.49 25.98
N PRO A 237 -7.54 -19.43 24.65
CA PRO A 237 -8.05 -20.55 23.87
C PRO A 237 -7.22 -21.80 24.19
N PRO A 238 -7.83 -23.00 24.21
CA PRO A 238 -7.09 -24.23 24.44
C PRO A 238 -5.96 -24.34 23.38
N PRO A 239 -4.81 -24.93 23.75
CA PRO A 239 -3.74 -25.15 22.78
C PRO A 239 -4.30 -25.97 21.63
N TYR A 240 -4.01 -25.52 20.40
CA TYR A 240 -4.32 -26.30 19.21
C TYR A 240 -3.60 -27.65 19.33
N ILE A 241 -4.35 -28.71 19.50
CA ILE A 241 -3.86 -30.07 19.33
C ILE A 241 -3.75 -30.24 17.82
N GLY A 242 -2.47 -30.32 17.33
CA GLY A 242 -2.11 -30.48 15.93
C GLY A 242 -2.54 -31.80 15.30
#